data_bac7e7b70f7c365683595a3382ab6d6c
#
_entry.id   bac7e7b70f7c365683595a3382ab6d6c
#
_cell.length_a   1.000
_cell.length_b   1.000
_cell.length_c   1.000
_cell.angle_alpha   90.00
_cell.angle_beta   90.00
_cell.angle_gamma   90.00
#
_symmetry.space_group_name_H-M   'P 1'
#
loop_
_entity.id
_entity.type
_entity.pdbx_description
1 polymer ?
#
loop_
_entity_poly.entity_id
_entity_poly.type
_entity_poly.pdbx_seq_one_letter_code
_entity_poly.pdbx_strand_id
1 'polypeptide(L)'
;GNGGEAAGQSPSSIAGTGAPGTGRRQTQQAEWMYDANGKLDKSGLVETYAPLVKRIAFQLMSRLPASVDVDDLIQNGMMGLLDALGRYEQGLGAQFETYAVQRIRGAMLDGLRENDWLPRSLRRDMRRIEAAIHGLEQQFGRQPSETELAAALDMPLEDYQRMLQDARGHQLVYLEAF
;
A
#
# COMPACT_ATOMS: atom_id res chain seq x y z
N GLY A 1 -13.19 -59.50 -51.77
CA GLY A 1 -11.85 -59.28 -51.37
C GLY A 1 -11.62 -57.90 -50.77
N ASN A 2 -10.86 -57.81 -49.76
CA ASN A 2 -10.06 -56.71 -49.22
C ASN A 2 -10.90 -55.63 -48.55
N GLY A 3 -10.91 -55.51 -47.29
CA GLY A 3 -9.89 -55.55 -46.31
C GLY A 3 -9.09 -54.23 -46.31
N GLY A 4 -9.58 -53.23 -45.70
CA GLY A 4 -8.85 -52.00 -45.51
C GLY A 4 -8.98 -51.57 -44.06
N GLU A 5 -7.98 -51.89 -43.31
CA GLU A 5 -7.68 -51.41 -42.01
C GLU A 5 -7.60 -49.94 -41.96
N ALA A 6 -8.33 -49.32 -41.10
CA ALA A 6 -7.96 -48.04 -40.60
C ALA A 6 -7.80 -48.15 -39.09
N ALA A 7 -6.56 -48.30 -38.69
CA ALA A 7 -6.17 -48.17 -37.33
C ALA A 7 -6.36 -46.74 -36.85
N GLY A 8 -7.40 -46.53 -36.10
CA GLY A 8 -7.57 -45.30 -35.37
C GLY A 8 -6.59 -45.24 -34.21
N GLN A 9 -5.54 -44.49 -34.37
CA GLN A 9 -4.74 -44.07 -33.25
C GLN A 9 -5.33 -42.80 -32.69
N SER A 10 -5.93 -42.94 -31.58
CA SER A 10 -6.23 -41.77 -30.74
C SER A 10 -4.98 -41.46 -29.89
N PRO A 11 -4.35 -40.33 -30.09
CA PRO A 11 -3.38 -39.87 -29.11
C PRO A 11 -4.14 -39.15 -28.02
N SER A 12 -4.54 -39.86 -27.04
CA SER A 12 -4.91 -39.21 -25.81
C SER A 12 -3.65 -38.98 -25.01
N SER A 13 -2.91 -38.00 -25.35
CA SER A 13 -2.02 -37.41 -24.38
C SER A 13 -2.61 -36.06 -24.00
N ILE A 14 -3.48 -36.07 -23.08
CA ILE A 14 -3.75 -34.91 -22.30
C ILE A 14 -2.52 -34.80 -21.38
N ALA A 15 -1.55 -34.07 -21.87
CA ALA A 15 -0.56 -33.51 -20.99
C ALA A 15 -1.32 -32.64 -20.00
N GLY A 16 -1.45 -33.11 -18.80
CA GLY A 16 -1.94 -32.31 -17.70
C GLY A 16 -1.11 -31.06 -17.65
N THR A 17 -1.66 -29.97 -18.11
CA THR A 17 -1.16 -28.65 -17.77
C THR A 17 -1.42 -28.47 -16.29
N GLY A 18 -0.61 -29.15 -15.50
CA GLY A 18 -0.41 -28.75 -14.13
C GLY A 18 0.14 -27.31 -14.21
N ALA A 19 -0.66 -26.36 -13.78
CA ALA A 19 -0.18 -25.02 -13.60
C ALA A 19 1.19 -25.11 -12.90
N PRO A 20 2.25 -24.43 -13.40
CA PRO A 20 3.53 -24.45 -12.74
C PRO A 20 3.31 -23.96 -11.33
N GLY A 21 3.47 -24.87 -10.39
CA GLY A 21 3.07 -24.67 -9.04
C GLY A 21 3.72 -23.42 -8.48
N THR A 22 2.92 -22.64 -7.82
CA THR A 22 3.32 -21.55 -6.94
C THR A 22 4.49 -21.92 -6.01
N GLY A 23 4.71 -23.21 -5.76
CA GLY A 23 5.83 -23.71 -4.98
C GLY A 23 7.21 -23.52 -5.60
N ARG A 24 7.35 -23.57 -6.92
CA ARG A 24 8.66 -23.35 -7.57
C ARG A 24 9.11 -21.91 -7.55
N ARG A 25 8.18 -20.95 -7.64
CA ARG A 25 8.52 -19.53 -7.52
C ARG A 25 8.91 -19.16 -6.08
N GLN A 26 8.30 -19.78 -5.11
CA GLN A 26 8.62 -19.56 -3.69
C GLN A 26 9.99 -20.12 -3.32
N THR A 27 10.35 -21.30 -3.85
CA THR A 27 11.68 -21.89 -3.60
C THR A 27 12.78 -21.13 -4.37
N GLN A 28 12.52 -20.64 -5.59
CA GLN A 28 13.49 -19.83 -6.33
C GLN A 28 13.70 -18.46 -5.71
N GLN A 29 12.65 -17.84 -5.13
CA GLN A 29 12.80 -16.59 -4.38
C GLN A 29 13.60 -16.78 -3.11
N ALA A 30 13.54 -17.94 -2.48
CA ALA A 30 14.26 -18.21 -1.26
C ALA A 30 15.77 -18.39 -1.48
N GLU A 31 16.19 -18.97 -2.61
CA GLU A 31 17.60 -19.26 -2.86
C GLU A 31 18.45 -18.00 -3.09
N TRP A 32 17.95 -17.00 -3.83
CA TRP A 32 18.71 -15.79 -4.08
C TRP A 32 18.74 -14.81 -2.89
N MET A 33 17.89 -15.03 -1.90
CA MET A 33 17.88 -14.22 -0.68
C MET A 33 19.04 -14.55 0.26
N TYR A 34 19.73 -15.67 0.03
CA TYR A 34 20.80 -16.15 0.91
C TYR A 34 22.15 -16.06 0.20
N ASP A 35 23.18 -15.71 0.98
CA ASP A 35 24.56 -15.72 0.47
C ASP A 35 25.14 -17.15 0.41
N ALA A 36 26.39 -17.26 -0.05
CA ALA A 36 27.08 -18.55 -0.18
C ALA A 36 27.24 -19.30 1.16
N ASN A 37 27.11 -18.62 2.28
CA ASN A 37 27.19 -19.18 3.63
C ASN A 37 25.82 -19.55 4.22
N GLY A 38 24.76 -19.42 3.44
CA GLY A 38 23.40 -19.70 3.89
C GLY A 38 22.82 -18.60 4.79
N LYS A 39 23.45 -17.44 4.89
CA LYS A 39 22.93 -16.28 5.60
C LYS A 39 22.17 -15.36 4.67
N LEU A 40 21.15 -14.70 5.22
CA LEU A 40 20.37 -13.72 4.47
C LEU A 40 21.27 -12.58 3.97
N ASP A 41 21.29 -12.36 2.67
CA ASP A 41 22.03 -11.25 2.04
C ASP A 41 21.27 -9.94 2.21
N LYS A 42 21.39 -9.32 3.37
CA LYS A 42 20.67 -8.10 3.70
C LYS A 42 21.01 -6.93 2.77
N SER A 43 22.28 -6.78 2.39
CA SER A 43 22.71 -5.68 1.51
C SER A 43 22.12 -5.79 0.11
N GLY A 44 22.17 -6.98 -0.48
CA GLY A 44 21.59 -7.23 -1.80
C GLY A 44 20.07 -7.09 -1.78
N LEU A 45 19.42 -7.52 -0.72
CA LEU A 45 17.97 -7.40 -0.57
C LEU A 45 17.52 -5.96 -0.38
N VAL A 46 18.27 -5.15 0.36
CA VAL A 46 17.98 -3.71 0.49
C VAL A 46 18.04 -3.04 -0.87
N GLU A 47 19.06 -3.31 -1.68
CA GLU A 47 19.17 -2.75 -3.04
C GLU A 47 18.02 -3.20 -3.94
N THR A 48 17.63 -4.48 -3.84
CA THR A 48 16.55 -5.04 -4.66
C THR A 48 15.20 -4.43 -4.32
N TYR A 49 14.94 -4.19 -3.04
CA TYR A 49 13.64 -3.69 -2.57
C TYR A 49 13.59 -2.18 -2.34
N ALA A 50 14.69 -1.46 -2.46
CA ALA A 50 14.68 0.01 -2.34
C ALA A 50 13.70 0.69 -3.31
N PRO A 51 13.58 0.26 -4.59
CA PRO A 51 12.55 0.83 -5.49
C PRO A 51 11.13 0.61 -5.00
N LEU A 52 10.85 -0.49 -4.33
CA LEU A 52 9.54 -0.77 -3.73
C LEU A 52 9.24 0.25 -2.62
N VAL A 53 10.21 0.54 -1.78
CA VAL A 53 10.06 1.55 -0.71
C VAL A 53 9.71 2.92 -1.30
N LYS A 54 10.42 3.34 -2.34
CA LYS A 54 10.14 4.61 -3.03
C LYS A 54 8.73 4.64 -3.62
N ARG A 55 8.31 3.55 -4.27
CA ARG A 55 6.98 3.45 -4.85
C ARG A 55 5.89 3.59 -3.79
N ILE A 56 6.03 2.93 -2.67
CA ILE A 56 5.09 3.02 -1.54
C ILE A 56 5.05 4.45 -0.99
N ALA A 57 6.21 5.09 -0.84
CA ALA A 57 6.29 6.47 -0.36
C ALA A 57 5.53 7.43 -1.28
N PHE A 58 5.72 7.33 -2.60
CA PHE A 58 5.02 8.17 -3.56
C PHE A 58 3.52 7.89 -3.61
N GLN A 59 3.11 6.64 -3.45
CA GLN A 59 1.69 6.29 -3.34
C GLN A 59 1.04 6.93 -2.11
N LEU A 60 1.73 6.92 -0.97
CA LEU A 60 1.24 7.59 0.23
C LEU A 60 1.20 9.11 0.07
N MET A 61 2.20 9.70 -0.58
CA MET A 61 2.25 11.15 -0.81
C MET A 61 1.05 11.67 -1.59
N SER A 62 0.46 10.86 -2.47
CA SER A 62 -0.75 11.26 -3.20
C SER A 62 -1.95 11.51 -2.29
N ARG A 63 -1.94 10.96 -1.08
CA ARG A 63 -3.00 11.05 -0.06
C ARG A 63 -2.62 11.90 1.15
N LEU A 64 -1.41 12.42 1.18
CA LEU A 64 -0.88 13.20 2.30
C LEU A 64 -0.71 14.66 1.92
N PRO A 65 -0.72 15.58 2.89
CA PRO A 65 -0.43 16.99 2.64
C PRO A 65 0.96 17.20 2.05
N ALA A 66 1.10 18.26 1.24
CA ALA A 66 2.37 18.60 0.59
C ALA A 66 3.48 18.96 1.59
N SER A 67 3.13 19.26 2.84
CA SER A 67 4.09 19.55 3.91
C SER A 67 4.86 18.32 4.38
N VAL A 68 4.39 17.12 4.05
CA VAL A 68 5.09 15.87 4.37
C VAL A 68 6.27 15.70 3.43
N ASP A 69 7.45 15.49 3.99
CA ASP A 69 8.67 15.25 3.23
C ASP A 69 8.74 13.79 2.78
N VAL A 70 8.79 13.57 1.47
CA VAL A 70 8.89 12.22 0.90
C VAL A 70 10.18 11.51 1.32
N ASP A 71 11.27 12.25 1.51
CA ASP A 71 12.54 11.66 1.94
C ASP A 71 12.44 11.07 3.35
N ASP A 72 11.70 11.71 4.24
CA ASP A 72 11.42 11.18 5.58
C ASP A 72 10.60 9.88 5.49
N LEU A 73 9.61 9.84 4.60
CA LEU A 73 8.85 8.60 4.36
C LEU A 73 9.74 7.48 3.85
N ILE A 74 10.63 7.78 2.90
CA ILE A 74 11.57 6.81 2.34
C ILE A 74 12.49 6.27 3.42
N GLN A 75 13.06 7.14 4.27
CA GLN A 75 13.90 6.71 5.38
C GLN A 75 13.16 5.79 6.34
N ASN A 76 11.98 6.17 6.77
CA ASN A 76 11.16 5.35 7.65
C ASN A 76 10.78 4.02 6.98
N GLY A 77 10.48 4.04 5.70
CA GLY A 77 10.20 2.84 4.91
C GLY A 77 11.40 1.91 4.81
N MET A 78 12.60 2.46 4.64
CA MET A 78 13.83 1.66 4.63
C MET A 78 14.08 0.97 5.97
N MET A 79 13.78 1.63 7.08
CA MET A 79 13.84 1.01 8.40
C MET A 79 12.82 -0.11 8.55
N GLY A 80 11.61 0.06 8.00
CA GLY A 80 10.62 -0.99 7.93
C GLY A 80 11.07 -2.18 7.10
N LEU A 81 11.75 -1.94 6.00
CA LEU A 81 12.36 -3.00 5.18
C LEU A 81 13.42 -3.78 5.95
N LEU A 82 14.32 -3.09 6.65
CA LEU A 82 15.35 -3.73 7.48
C LEU A 82 14.72 -4.57 8.59
N ASP A 83 13.68 -4.08 9.22
CA ASP A 83 12.92 -4.83 10.23
C ASP A 83 12.28 -6.09 9.63
N ALA A 84 11.71 -5.97 8.44
CA ALA A 84 11.13 -7.11 7.72
C ALA A 84 12.18 -8.18 7.41
N LEU A 85 13.36 -7.77 6.97
CA LEU A 85 14.48 -8.68 6.70
C LEU A 85 14.97 -9.41 7.96
N GLY A 86 14.93 -8.73 9.11
CA GLY A 86 15.33 -9.30 10.38
C GLY A 86 14.31 -10.27 10.98
N ARG A 87 13.03 -10.09 10.66
CA ARG A 87 11.93 -10.88 11.24
C ARG A 87 11.36 -11.94 10.30
N TYR A 88 11.73 -11.89 9.02
CA TYR A 88 11.19 -12.83 8.06
C TYR A 88 11.68 -14.25 8.35
N GLU A 89 10.72 -15.17 8.55
CA GLU A 89 10.98 -16.59 8.72
C GLU A 89 10.43 -17.36 7.52
N GLN A 90 11.30 -18.17 6.91
CA GLN A 90 10.90 -19.08 5.85
C GLN A 90 9.87 -20.09 6.36
N GLY A 91 8.78 -20.26 5.61
CA GLY A 91 7.78 -21.27 5.94
C GLY A 91 6.51 -20.75 6.60
N LEU A 92 6.39 -19.45 6.85
CA LEU A 92 5.16 -18.85 7.40
C LEU A 92 4.07 -18.59 6.34
N GLY A 93 4.26 -19.11 5.11
CA GLY A 93 3.24 -19.09 4.07
C GLY A 93 3.04 -17.74 3.35
N ALA A 94 3.60 -16.67 3.86
CA ALA A 94 3.56 -15.36 3.21
C ALA A 94 4.83 -15.15 2.38
N GLN A 95 4.68 -14.64 1.16
CA GLN A 95 5.80 -14.19 0.37
C GLN A 95 6.49 -13.02 1.07
N PHE A 96 7.82 -12.99 1.01
CA PHE A 96 8.58 -11.91 1.63
C PHE A 96 8.11 -10.53 1.18
N GLU A 97 7.86 -10.33 -0.13
CA GLU A 97 7.42 -9.05 -0.65
C GLU A 97 6.12 -8.55 0.00
N THR A 98 5.12 -9.43 0.14
CA THR A 98 3.86 -9.09 0.80
C THR A 98 4.08 -8.67 2.26
N TYR A 99 4.90 -9.42 2.96
CA TYR A 99 5.26 -9.11 4.33
C TYR A 99 6.03 -7.79 4.42
N ALA A 100 7.00 -7.58 3.52
CA ALA A 100 7.81 -6.36 3.48
C ALA A 100 6.95 -5.12 3.21
N VAL A 101 6.01 -5.18 2.26
CA VAL A 101 5.10 -4.06 1.95
C VAL A 101 4.36 -3.59 3.19
N GLN A 102 3.81 -4.52 3.97
CA GLN A 102 3.10 -4.17 5.20
C GLN A 102 4.00 -3.52 6.24
N ARG A 103 5.21 -4.04 6.40
CA ARG A 103 6.17 -3.48 7.36
C ARG A 103 6.70 -2.12 6.93
N ILE A 104 6.97 -1.95 5.63
CA ILE A 104 7.42 -0.68 5.06
C ILE A 104 6.35 0.40 5.26
N ARG A 105 5.12 0.09 4.85
CA ARG A 105 3.99 1.02 4.99
C ARG A 105 3.72 1.36 6.45
N GLY A 106 3.71 0.38 7.33
CA GLY A 106 3.52 0.57 8.76
C GLY A 106 4.57 1.49 9.37
N ALA A 107 5.85 1.31 9.01
CA ALA A 107 6.93 2.17 9.48
C ALA A 107 6.78 3.62 9.01
N MET A 108 6.36 3.84 7.77
CA MET A 108 6.10 5.18 7.24
C MET A 108 5.00 5.89 8.02
N LEU A 109 3.88 5.20 8.26
CA LEU A 109 2.75 5.75 8.98
C LEU A 109 3.07 5.99 10.47
N ASP A 110 3.81 5.11 11.10
CA ASP A 110 4.27 5.28 12.48
C ASP A 110 5.18 6.51 12.62
N GLY A 111 6.08 6.72 11.65
CA GLY A 111 6.93 7.91 11.61
C GLY A 111 6.13 9.21 11.51
N LEU A 112 5.07 9.22 10.73
CA LEU A 112 4.17 10.37 10.63
C LEU A 112 3.46 10.65 11.95
N ARG A 113 3.05 9.63 12.68
CA ARG A 113 2.42 9.78 13.98
C ARG A 113 3.38 10.35 15.02
N GLU A 114 4.62 9.86 15.05
CA GLU A 114 5.63 10.30 15.99
C GLU A 114 6.00 11.76 15.79
N ASN A 115 6.08 12.23 14.55
CA ASN A 115 6.46 13.58 14.21
C ASN A 115 5.34 14.61 14.40
N ASP A 116 4.16 14.17 14.83
CA ASP A 116 2.98 15.02 15.12
C ASP A 116 2.76 16.09 14.02
N TRP A 117 2.83 15.63 12.76
CA TRP A 117 2.75 16.49 11.58
C TRP A 117 1.38 17.12 11.39
N LEU A 118 0.37 16.64 12.14
CA LEU A 118 -1.01 17.12 12.03
C LEU A 118 -1.18 18.43 12.78
N PRO A 119 -1.82 19.43 12.16
CA PRO A 119 -2.19 20.66 12.87
C PRO A 119 -3.11 20.32 14.05
N ARG A 120 -2.90 20.98 15.19
CA ARG A 120 -3.76 20.82 16.38
C ARG A 120 -5.23 21.18 16.10
N SER A 121 -5.43 22.06 15.15
CA SER A 121 -6.77 22.50 14.72
C SER A 121 -7.51 21.46 13.89
N LEU A 122 -6.86 20.38 13.45
CA LEU A 122 -7.44 19.46 12.47
C LEU A 122 -8.72 18.79 12.98
N ARG A 123 -8.77 18.40 14.24
CA ARG A 123 -10.00 17.80 14.82
C ARG A 123 -11.16 18.78 14.82
N ARG A 124 -10.89 20.05 15.12
CA ARG A 124 -11.89 21.11 15.06
C ARG A 124 -12.37 21.30 13.62
N ASP A 125 -11.44 21.32 12.68
CA ASP A 125 -11.75 21.48 11.27
C ASP A 125 -12.58 20.32 10.73
N MET A 126 -12.26 19.10 11.12
CA MET A 126 -13.05 17.91 10.75
C MET A 126 -14.47 18.00 11.28
N ARG A 127 -14.67 18.43 12.53
CA ARG A 127 -16.01 18.63 13.11
C ARG A 127 -16.79 19.73 12.37
N ARG A 128 -16.11 20.81 11.97
CA ARG A 128 -16.73 21.89 11.21
C ARG A 128 -17.19 21.40 9.84
N ILE A 129 -16.37 20.62 9.15
CA ILE A 129 -16.73 20.02 7.87
C ILE A 129 -17.94 19.10 8.02
N GLU A 130 -17.93 18.21 8.99
CA GLU A 130 -19.05 17.28 9.25
C GLU A 130 -20.34 18.02 9.55
N ALA A 131 -20.28 19.05 10.38
CA ALA A 131 -21.44 19.87 10.71
C ALA A 131 -21.99 20.60 9.49
N ALA A 132 -21.11 21.16 8.64
CA ALA A 132 -21.49 21.82 7.40
C ALA A 132 -22.15 20.87 6.41
N ILE A 133 -21.59 19.69 6.22
CA ILE A 133 -22.15 18.64 5.36
C ILE A 133 -23.57 18.28 5.85
N HIS A 134 -23.70 17.98 7.11
CA HIS A 134 -24.99 17.56 7.70
C HIS A 134 -26.04 18.65 7.55
N GLY A 135 -25.69 19.90 7.86
CA GLY A 135 -26.62 21.03 7.76
C GLY A 135 -27.08 21.28 6.33
N LEU A 136 -26.17 21.23 5.35
CA LEU A 136 -26.49 21.45 3.95
C LEU A 136 -27.26 20.25 3.34
N GLU A 137 -26.95 19.03 3.74
CA GLU A 137 -27.71 17.85 3.32
C GLU A 137 -29.18 17.95 3.77
N GLN A 138 -29.43 18.40 4.98
CA GLN A 138 -30.78 18.62 5.48
C GLN A 138 -31.48 19.73 4.73
N GLN A 139 -30.78 20.82 4.43
CA GLN A 139 -31.36 21.95 3.74
C GLN A 139 -31.67 21.65 2.27
N PHE A 140 -30.79 20.94 1.57
CA PHE A 140 -30.89 20.72 0.14
C PHE A 140 -31.53 19.38 -0.23
N GLY A 141 -31.58 18.42 0.70
CA GLY A 141 -32.03 17.06 0.40
C GLY A 141 -31.11 16.29 -0.54
N ARG A 142 -29.89 16.74 -0.73
CA ARG A 142 -28.83 16.13 -1.56
C ARG A 142 -27.46 16.41 -0.94
N GLN A 143 -26.45 15.74 -1.45
CA GLN A 143 -25.07 16.04 -1.06
C GLN A 143 -24.67 17.44 -1.53
N PRO A 144 -24.06 18.25 -0.65
CA PRO A 144 -23.54 19.55 -1.03
C PRO A 144 -22.31 19.42 -1.92
N SER A 145 -22.11 20.40 -2.81
CA SER A 145 -20.89 20.53 -3.58
C SER A 145 -19.76 21.11 -2.72
N GLU A 146 -18.52 20.96 -3.19
CA GLU A 146 -17.37 21.57 -2.50
C GLU A 146 -17.47 23.09 -2.41
N THR A 147 -17.99 23.72 -3.45
CA THR A 147 -18.21 25.19 -3.48
C THR A 147 -19.23 25.61 -2.43
N GLU A 148 -20.31 24.87 -2.28
CA GLU A 148 -21.32 25.11 -1.27
C GLU A 148 -20.77 24.91 0.16
N LEU A 149 -19.93 23.88 0.36
CA LEU A 149 -19.29 23.64 1.64
C LEU A 149 -18.28 24.73 2.00
N ALA A 150 -17.47 25.16 1.05
CA ALA A 150 -16.54 26.26 1.25
C ALA A 150 -17.27 27.54 1.64
N ALA A 151 -18.37 27.87 0.97
CA ALA A 151 -19.20 29.02 1.28
C ALA A 151 -19.81 28.92 2.68
N ALA A 152 -20.32 27.74 3.07
CA ALA A 152 -20.88 27.51 4.40
C ALA A 152 -19.84 27.62 5.52
N LEU A 153 -18.59 27.29 5.22
CA LEU A 153 -17.46 27.40 6.16
C LEU A 153 -16.79 28.79 6.10
N ASP A 154 -17.30 29.70 5.27
CA ASP A 154 -16.79 31.05 5.09
C ASP A 154 -15.31 31.07 4.72
N MET A 155 -14.92 30.26 3.75
CA MET A 155 -13.54 30.16 3.29
C MET A 155 -13.47 30.02 1.76
N PRO A 156 -12.33 30.40 1.15
CA PRO A 156 -12.06 30.10 -0.24
C PRO A 156 -12.08 28.60 -0.53
N LEU A 157 -12.49 28.22 -1.74
CA LEU A 157 -12.53 26.82 -2.15
C LEU A 157 -11.17 26.13 -2.00
N GLU A 158 -10.09 26.81 -2.31
CA GLU A 158 -8.72 26.29 -2.17
C GLU A 158 -8.40 25.92 -0.73
N ASP A 159 -8.80 26.74 0.23
CA ASP A 159 -8.59 26.49 1.66
C ASP A 159 -9.42 25.30 2.13
N TYR A 160 -10.67 25.19 1.66
CA TYR A 160 -11.50 24.04 1.93
C TYR A 160 -10.88 22.74 1.39
N GLN A 161 -10.39 22.76 0.16
CA GLN A 161 -9.76 21.58 -0.45
C GLN A 161 -8.50 21.17 0.29
N ARG A 162 -7.71 22.13 0.78
CA ARG A 162 -6.54 21.85 1.61
C ARG A 162 -6.94 21.23 2.96
N MET A 163 -7.96 21.79 3.59
CA MET A 163 -8.50 21.24 4.85
C MET A 163 -9.00 19.82 4.67
N LEU A 164 -9.70 19.54 3.57
CA LEU A 164 -10.19 18.21 3.24
C LEU A 164 -9.05 17.22 3.00
N GLN A 165 -7.98 17.65 2.33
CA GLN A 165 -6.80 16.82 2.12
C GLN A 165 -6.11 16.48 3.45
N ASP A 166 -5.99 17.43 4.36
CA ASP A 166 -5.43 17.20 5.70
C ASP A 166 -6.28 16.21 6.50
N ALA A 167 -7.61 16.32 6.41
CA ALA A 167 -8.52 15.38 7.05
C ALA A 167 -8.39 13.96 6.49
N ARG A 168 -8.24 13.80 5.18
CA ARG A 168 -7.98 12.51 4.54
C ARG A 168 -6.63 11.93 4.95
N GLY A 169 -5.61 12.77 5.05
CA GLY A 169 -4.30 12.37 5.55
C GLY A 169 -4.36 11.87 6.99
N HIS A 170 -5.13 12.55 7.84
CA HIS A 170 -5.37 12.09 9.21
C HIS A 170 -6.02 10.71 9.24
N GLN A 171 -7.07 10.51 8.44
CA GLN A 171 -7.76 9.24 8.34
C GLN A 171 -6.82 8.11 7.92
N LEU A 172 -5.97 8.36 6.91
CA LEU A 172 -4.99 7.40 6.45
C LEU A 172 -4.02 6.99 7.54
N VAL A 173 -3.49 7.97 8.28
CA VAL A 173 -2.44 7.73 9.29
C VAL A 173 -3.00 7.12 10.57
N TYR A 174 -4.18 7.54 11.01
CA TYR A 174 -4.69 7.20 12.35
C TYR A 174 -5.89 6.24 12.35
N LEU A 175 -6.66 6.16 11.28
CA LEU A 175 -7.90 5.37 11.23
C LEU A 175 -7.83 4.19 10.27
N GLU A 176 -7.11 4.29 9.15
CA GLU A 176 -7.00 3.23 8.13
C GLU A 176 -5.69 2.46 8.16
N ALA A 177 -4.77 2.81 9.02
CA ALA A 177 -3.41 2.28 9.03
C ALA A 177 -3.32 0.80 9.42
N PHE A 178 -4.33 0.26 10.05
CA PHE A 178 -4.32 -1.12 10.58
C PHE A 178 -5.56 -1.90 10.22
#